data_56fde2df7d20b276af5bd43279bfbd44
#
_entry.id   56fde2df7d20b276af5bd43279bfbd44
#
_cell.length_a   1.000
_cell.length_b   1.000
_cell.length_c   1.000
_cell.angle_alpha   90.00
_cell.angle_beta   90.00
_cell.angle_gamma   90.00
#
_symmetry.space_group_name_H-M   'P 1'
#
loop_
_entity.id
_entity.type
_entity.pdbx_description
1 polymer ?
#
loop_
_entity_poly.entity_id
_entity_poly.type
_entity_poly.pdbx_seq_one_letter_code
_entity_poly.pdbx_strand_id
1 'polypeptide(L)'
;MARAAILCMATAVVLTACGDAPDAALQRVAPERAEVTVEGIDFETTLRKGPPGERLTPMGAVPTEGLGVIVRRADGAELANSEGRIAKAAAEKGCNAAGGTFNRAALGRYEGAGTWVFDGVCA
;
A
#
# COMPACT_ATOMS: atom_id res chain seq x y z
N MET A 1 26.30 -32.91 54.33
CA MET A 1 25.23 -32.00 53.90
C MET A 1 25.43 -31.71 52.41
N ALA A 2 24.63 -32.32 51.60
CA ALA A 2 24.69 -32.11 50.17
C ALA A 2 23.91 -30.85 49.81
N ARG A 3 24.56 -29.91 49.23
CA ARG A 3 23.90 -28.76 48.62
C ARG A 3 23.74 -29.05 47.13
N ALA A 4 22.53 -29.27 46.72
CA ALA A 4 22.23 -29.37 45.29
C ALA A 4 22.31 -27.96 44.68
N ALA A 5 23.28 -27.75 43.85
CA ALA A 5 23.31 -26.57 42.99
C ALA A 5 22.36 -26.79 41.84
N ILE A 6 21.27 -26.08 41.83
CA ILE A 6 20.36 -26.05 40.68
C ILE A 6 21.00 -25.16 39.64
N LEU A 7 21.56 -25.76 38.62
CA LEU A 7 21.99 -25.06 37.44
C LEU A 7 20.74 -24.75 36.59
N CYS A 8 20.28 -23.52 36.64
CA CYS A 8 19.33 -23.02 35.67
C CYS A 8 20.05 -22.85 34.35
N MET A 9 19.90 -23.81 33.44
CA MET A 9 20.24 -23.62 32.05
C MET A 9 19.17 -22.73 31.42
N ALA A 10 19.51 -21.46 31.27
CA ALA A 10 18.75 -20.59 30.43
C ALA A 10 19.02 -20.99 28.96
N THR A 11 18.11 -21.73 28.38
CA THR A 11 18.10 -21.94 26.94
C THR A 11 17.66 -20.64 26.27
N ALA A 12 18.63 -19.90 25.77
CA ALA A 12 18.34 -18.77 24.89
C ALA A 12 17.76 -19.32 23.60
N VAL A 13 16.47 -19.17 23.42
CA VAL A 13 15.83 -19.42 22.13
C VAL A 13 16.21 -18.27 21.24
N VAL A 14 17.17 -18.51 20.37
CA VAL A 14 17.49 -17.56 19.31
C VAL A 14 16.39 -17.68 18.26
N LEU A 15 15.44 -16.77 18.30
CA LEU A 15 14.49 -16.60 17.21
C LEU A 15 15.23 -15.96 16.04
N THR A 16 15.68 -16.78 15.12
CA THR A 16 16.15 -16.28 13.84
C THR A 16 14.94 -15.82 13.04
N ALA A 17 14.73 -14.51 12.99
CA ALA A 17 13.80 -13.93 12.06
C ALA A 17 14.31 -14.22 10.64
N CYS A 18 13.58 -15.03 9.88
CA CYS A 18 13.89 -15.25 8.48
C CYS A 18 13.85 -13.93 7.74
N GLY A 19 14.94 -13.58 7.07
CA GLY A 19 14.98 -12.39 6.22
C GLY A 19 13.89 -12.47 5.16
N ASP A 20 13.10 -11.43 5.10
CA ASP A 20 11.96 -11.37 4.22
C ASP A 20 12.37 -10.86 2.85
N ALA A 21 11.83 -11.47 1.80
CA ALA A 21 11.92 -10.93 0.46
C ALA A 21 11.27 -9.53 0.41
N PRO A 22 11.82 -8.56 -0.33
CA PRO A 22 11.27 -7.20 -0.41
C PRO A 22 9.78 -7.14 -0.76
N ASP A 23 9.31 -8.05 -1.61
CA ASP A 23 7.91 -8.13 -2.03
C ASP A 23 6.97 -8.57 -0.90
N ALA A 24 7.47 -9.37 0.03
CA ALA A 24 6.69 -9.82 1.18
C ALA A 24 6.40 -8.69 2.17
N ALA A 25 7.20 -7.63 2.21
CA ALA A 25 7.00 -6.48 3.08
C ALA A 25 5.75 -5.69 2.68
N LEU A 26 5.51 -5.45 1.38
CA LEU A 26 4.31 -4.79 0.87
C LEU A 26 3.05 -5.62 1.07
N GLN A 27 3.17 -6.95 1.09
CA GLN A 27 2.03 -7.84 1.26
C GLN A 27 1.55 -7.96 2.71
N ARG A 28 2.40 -7.62 3.68
CA ARG A 28 2.10 -7.79 5.11
C ARG A 28 1.48 -6.58 5.78
N VAL A 29 1.68 -5.43 5.22
CA VAL A 29 1.21 -4.19 5.79
C VAL A 29 -0.13 -3.83 5.18
N ALA A 30 -1.20 -4.27 5.80
CA ALA A 30 -2.54 -3.91 5.35
C ALA A 30 -3.40 -3.53 6.57
N PRO A 31 -4.13 -2.41 6.47
CA PRO A 31 -3.99 -1.31 5.53
C PRO A 31 -2.89 -0.34 5.98
N GLU A 32 -2.04 0.09 5.06
CA GLU A 32 -1.04 1.11 5.32
C GLU A 32 -1.54 2.48 4.86
N ARG A 33 -1.55 3.43 5.76
CA ARG A 33 -1.99 4.80 5.49
C ARG A 33 -0.80 5.74 5.42
N ALA A 34 -0.84 6.65 4.48
CA ALA A 34 0.12 7.73 4.36
C ALA A 34 -0.62 9.03 4.00
N GLU A 35 -0.12 10.13 4.49
CA GLU A 35 -0.54 11.46 4.07
C GLU A 35 0.46 12.00 3.07
N VAL A 36 -0.03 12.46 1.92
CA VAL A 36 0.79 13.00 0.85
C VAL A 36 0.23 14.34 0.37
N THR A 37 1.08 15.20 -0.15
CA THR A 37 0.68 16.50 -0.68
C THR A 37 0.90 16.55 -2.18
N VAL A 38 -0.11 16.94 -2.92
CA VAL A 38 -0.07 17.15 -4.38
C VAL A 38 -0.70 18.49 -4.70
N GLU A 39 0.03 19.35 -5.39
CA GLU A 39 -0.44 20.68 -5.79
C GLU A 39 -1.00 21.51 -4.61
N GLY A 40 -0.35 21.42 -3.44
CA GLY A 40 -0.76 22.14 -2.23
C GLY A 40 -1.98 21.55 -1.51
N ILE A 41 -2.50 20.41 -1.94
CA ILE A 41 -3.62 19.71 -1.33
C ILE A 41 -3.11 18.45 -0.63
N ASP A 42 -3.53 18.24 0.62
CA ASP A 42 -3.19 17.05 1.38
C ASP A 42 -4.20 15.94 1.12
N PHE A 43 -3.67 14.74 0.86
CA PHE A 43 -4.45 13.53 0.61
C PHE A 43 -4.08 12.45 1.61
N GLU A 44 -5.07 11.65 1.97
CA GLU A 44 -4.87 10.38 2.67
C GLU A 44 -4.87 9.26 1.64
N THR A 45 -3.81 8.47 1.63
CA THR A 45 -3.70 7.27 0.79
C THR A 45 -3.68 6.04 1.68
N THR A 46 -4.40 5.01 1.26
CA THR A 46 -4.45 3.73 1.97
C THR A 46 -4.10 2.62 0.98
N LEU A 47 -3.03 1.90 1.29
CA LEU A 47 -2.65 0.71 0.54
C LEU A 47 -3.34 -0.51 1.13
N ARG A 48 -3.91 -1.34 0.28
CA ARG A 48 -4.54 -2.59 0.71
C ARG A 48 -4.49 -3.66 -0.37
N LYS A 49 -4.61 -4.89 0.04
CA LYS A 49 -4.91 -5.98 -0.90
C LYS A 49 -6.31 -5.77 -1.48
N GLY A 50 -6.43 -6.00 -2.76
CA GLY A 50 -7.69 -5.87 -3.46
C GLY A 50 -7.69 -6.67 -4.75
N PRO A 51 -8.72 -6.50 -5.58
CA PRO A 51 -8.77 -7.14 -6.89
C PRO A 51 -7.61 -6.66 -7.77
N PRO A 52 -7.24 -7.45 -8.81
CA PRO A 52 -6.30 -6.98 -9.80
C PRO A 52 -6.82 -5.72 -10.48
N GLY A 53 -5.90 -4.84 -10.87
CA GLY A 53 -6.22 -3.68 -11.67
C GLY A 53 -6.18 -3.99 -13.16
N GLU A 54 -6.33 -2.95 -13.96
CA GLU A 54 -6.29 -3.05 -15.41
C GLU A 54 -5.45 -1.91 -15.99
N ARG A 55 -4.75 -2.18 -17.06
CA ARG A 55 -4.12 -1.19 -17.92
C ARG A 55 -4.59 -1.37 -19.36
N LEU A 56 -4.71 -0.30 -20.08
CA LEU A 56 -5.06 -0.35 -21.49
C LEU A 56 -3.82 -0.57 -22.35
N THR A 57 -3.94 -1.48 -23.30
CA THR A 57 -2.94 -1.71 -24.35
C THR A 57 -3.60 -1.63 -25.71
N PRO A 58 -2.83 -1.54 -26.82
CA PRO A 58 -3.41 -1.60 -28.16
C PRO A 58 -4.20 -2.89 -28.44
N MET A 59 -3.95 -3.95 -27.66
CA MET A 59 -4.62 -5.24 -27.76
C MET A 59 -5.83 -5.37 -26.83
N GLY A 60 -6.14 -4.34 -26.04
CA GLY A 60 -7.22 -4.33 -25.06
C GLY A 60 -6.74 -4.18 -23.63
N ALA A 61 -7.64 -4.40 -22.68
CA ALA A 61 -7.33 -4.32 -21.27
C ALA A 61 -6.52 -5.54 -20.81
N VAL A 62 -5.47 -5.30 -20.03
CA VAL A 62 -4.59 -6.32 -19.46
C VAL A 62 -4.60 -6.18 -17.94
N PRO A 63 -4.74 -7.28 -17.18
CA PRO A 63 -4.71 -7.20 -15.72
C PRO A 63 -3.36 -6.74 -15.19
N THR A 64 -3.39 -6.01 -14.08
CA THR A 64 -2.20 -5.62 -13.32
C THR A 64 -2.27 -6.21 -11.92
N GLU A 65 -1.13 -6.64 -11.40
CA GLU A 65 -1.02 -7.19 -10.06
C GLU A 65 -0.34 -6.19 -9.13
N GLY A 66 -0.74 -6.21 -7.86
CA GLY A 66 -0.18 -5.37 -6.83
C GLY A 66 -1.23 -4.95 -5.81
N LEU A 67 -0.81 -4.11 -4.88
CA LEU A 67 -1.73 -3.51 -3.92
C LEU A 67 -2.57 -2.43 -4.59
N GLY A 68 -3.78 -2.27 -4.11
CA GLY A 68 -4.63 -1.15 -4.44
C GLY A 68 -4.32 0.07 -3.57
N VAL A 69 -4.56 1.26 -4.09
CA VAL A 69 -4.45 2.51 -3.36
C VAL A 69 -5.79 3.22 -3.36
N ILE A 70 -6.29 3.53 -2.17
CA ILE A 70 -7.48 4.35 -1.99
C ILE A 70 -7.03 5.76 -1.68
N VAL A 71 -7.61 6.74 -2.37
CA VAL A 71 -7.26 8.16 -2.23
C VAL A 71 -8.47 8.97 -1.79
N ARG A 72 -8.29 9.73 -0.71
CA ARG A 72 -9.25 10.73 -0.20
C ARG A 72 -8.51 12.00 0.14
N ARG A 73 -9.23 13.11 0.18
CA ARG A 73 -8.66 14.35 0.73
C ARG A 73 -8.55 14.24 2.25
N ALA A 74 -7.41 14.70 2.78
CA ALA A 74 -7.18 14.71 4.22
C ALA A 74 -8.01 15.77 4.96
N ASP A 75 -8.44 16.83 4.26
CA ASP A 75 -9.25 17.92 4.84
C ASP A 75 -10.74 17.58 4.98
N GLY A 76 -11.17 16.42 4.57
CA GLY A 76 -12.56 15.98 4.62
C GLY A 76 -13.43 16.46 3.46
N ALA A 77 -12.92 17.30 2.57
CA ALA A 77 -13.62 17.65 1.33
C ALA A 77 -13.65 16.46 0.38
N GLU A 78 -14.68 16.36 -0.43
CA GLU A 78 -14.82 15.27 -1.39
C GLU A 78 -13.99 15.51 -2.65
N LEU A 79 -13.24 14.48 -3.08
CA LEU A 79 -12.68 14.45 -4.42
C LEU A 79 -13.81 14.31 -5.44
N ALA A 80 -13.74 15.07 -6.52
CA ALA A 80 -14.68 14.94 -7.61
C ALA A 80 -14.24 13.87 -8.61
N ASN A 81 -15.19 13.35 -9.36
CA ASN A 81 -14.91 12.43 -10.47
C ASN A 81 -13.97 13.04 -11.52
N SER A 82 -14.01 14.37 -11.69
CA SER A 82 -13.12 15.10 -12.61
C SER A 82 -11.68 15.25 -12.11
N GLU A 83 -11.40 14.86 -10.88
CA GLU A 83 -10.08 15.05 -10.22
C GLU A 83 -9.23 13.77 -10.24
N GLY A 84 -9.48 12.86 -11.19
CA GLY A 84 -8.75 11.62 -11.30
C GLY A 84 -7.24 11.78 -11.51
N ARG A 85 -6.82 12.80 -12.23
CA ARG A 85 -5.41 13.10 -12.47
C ARG A 85 -4.66 13.40 -11.16
N ILE A 86 -5.21 14.26 -10.34
CA ILE A 86 -4.58 14.62 -9.07
C ILE A 86 -4.66 13.47 -8.06
N ALA A 87 -5.76 12.72 -8.07
CA ALA A 87 -5.90 11.52 -7.25
C ALA A 87 -4.85 10.46 -7.63
N LYS A 88 -4.58 10.29 -8.92
CA LYS A 88 -3.54 9.36 -9.40
C LYS A 88 -2.15 9.79 -8.95
N ALA A 89 -1.84 11.07 -9.00
CA ALA A 89 -0.58 11.60 -8.49
C ALA A 89 -0.42 11.36 -6.98
N ALA A 90 -1.49 11.52 -6.22
CA ALA A 90 -1.49 11.18 -4.79
C ALA A 90 -1.29 9.68 -4.54
N ALA A 91 -1.95 8.83 -5.33
CA ALA A 91 -1.77 7.38 -5.24
C ALA A 91 -0.33 6.96 -5.50
N GLU A 92 0.33 7.55 -6.50
CA GLU A 92 1.74 7.30 -6.79
C GLU A 92 2.63 7.68 -5.60
N LYS A 93 2.42 8.84 -5.01
CA LYS A 93 3.17 9.26 -3.82
C LYS A 93 2.96 8.32 -2.62
N GLY A 94 1.73 7.87 -2.41
CA GLY A 94 1.41 6.92 -1.35
C GLY A 94 2.09 5.56 -1.56
N CYS A 95 2.10 5.06 -2.78
CA CYS A 95 2.79 3.83 -3.15
C CYS A 95 4.30 3.97 -2.92
N ASN A 96 4.90 5.06 -3.41
CA ASN A 96 6.33 5.31 -3.25
C ASN A 96 6.73 5.48 -1.78
N ALA A 97 5.89 6.12 -0.98
CA ALA A 97 6.13 6.28 0.46
C ALA A 97 6.16 4.93 1.20
N ALA A 98 5.45 3.94 0.71
CA ALA A 98 5.47 2.57 1.23
C ALA A 98 6.62 1.71 0.67
N GLY A 99 7.45 2.28 -0.18
CA GLY A 99 8.57 1.57 -0.81
C GLY A 99 8.19 0.79 -2.06
N GLY A 100 6.98 0.97 -2.56
CA GLY A 100 6.49 0.30 -3.76
C GLY A 100 6.83 1.03 -5.06
N THR A 101 6.59 0.34 -6.15
CA THR A 101 6.67 0.87 -7.52
C THR A 101 5.26 1.04 -8.07
N PHE A 102 4.95 2.25 -8.49
CA PHE A 102 3.62 2.58 -8.99
C PHE A 102 3.50 2.31 -10.49
N ASN A 103 2.44 1.63 -10.89
CA ASN A 103 2.12 1.37 -12.29
C ASN A 103 1.28 2.51 -12.86
N ARG A 104 1.92 3.44 -13.56
CA ARG A 104 1.26 4.62 -14.13
C ARG A 104 0.25 4.31 -15.23
N ALA A 105 0.37 3.16 -15.86
CA ALA A 105 -0.55 2.74 -16.91
C ALA A 105 -1.86 2.15 -16.37
N ALA A 106 -1.91 1.82 -15.08
CA ALA A 106 -3.11 1.26 -14.48
C ALA A 106 -4.24 2.30 -14.39
N LEU A 107 -5.46 1.82 -14.56
CA LEU A 107 -6.65 2.64 -14.51
C LEU A 107 -7.13 2.83 -13.07
N GLY A 108 -7.68 4.00 -12.80
CA GLY A 108 -8.41 4.28 -11.57
C GLY A 108 -9.91 4.28 -11.80
N ARG A 109 -10.65 4.21 -10.71
CA ARG A 109 -12.11 4.34 -10.72
C ARG A 109 -12.58 5.25 -9.59
N TYR A 110 -13.60 6.02 -9.87
CA TYR A 110 -14.28 6.84 -8.88
C TYR A 110 -15.40 6.03 -8.22
N GLU A 111 -15.32 5.85 -6.91
CA GLU A 111 -16.33 5.09 -6.17
C GLU A 111 -17.47 5.95 -5.62
N GLY A 112 -17.45 7.26 -5.82
CA GLY A 112 -18.35 8.18 -5.17
C GLY A 112 -17.86 8.59 -3.77
N ALA A 113 -18.60 9.46 -3.09
CA ALA A 113 -18.28 9.95 -1.74
C ALA A 113 -16.83 10.46 -1.60
N GLY A 114 -16.31 11.11 -2.65
CA GLY A 114 -14.97 11.69 -2.64
C GLY A 114 -13.81 10.70 -2.67
N THR A 115 -14.04 9.48 -3.14
CA THR A 115 -13.05 8.40 -3.09
C THR A 115 -12.65 7.95 -4.49
N TRP A 116 -11.35 7.96 -4.76
CA TRP A 116 -10.73 7.32 -5.91
C TRP A 116 -10.02 6.04 -5.51
N VAL A 117 -10.13 5.01 -6.32
CA VAL A 117 -9.48 3.72 -6.09
C VAL A 117 -8.68 3.33 -7.32
N PHE A 118 -7.45 2.92 -7.06
CA PHE A 118 -6.52 2.42 -8.07
C PHE A 118 -6.15 0.99 -7.70
N ASP A 119 -6.76 0.01 -8.35
CA ASP A 119 -6.51 -1.39 -8.10
C ASP A 119 -5.21 -1.87 -8.78
N GLY A 120 -4.45 -2.72 -8.10
CA GLY A 120 -3.28 -3.36 -8.68
C GLY A 120 -2.19 -2.41 -9.15
N VAL A 121 -2.01 -1.28 -8.50
CA VAL A 121 -1.08 -0.22 -8.96
C VAL A 121 0.25 -0.18 -8.24
N CYS A 122 0.35 -0.81 -7.09
CA CYS A 122 1.53 -0.71 -6.23
C CYS A 122 2.16 -2.07 -5.97
N ALA A 123 3.36 -2.26 -6.47
CA ALA A 123 4.09 -3.51 -6.32
C ALA A 123 5.46 -3.33 -5.66
#